data_e7905429e5210031100ea032ed4bde7c
#
_entry.id   e7905429e5210031100ea032ed4bde7c
#
_cell.length_a   1.000
_cell.length_b   1.000
_cell.length_c   1.000
_cell.angle_alpha   90.00
_cell.angle_beta   90.00
_cell.angle_gamma   90.00
#
_symmetry.space_group_name_H-M   'P 1'
#
loop_
_entity.id
_entity.type
_entity.pdbx_description
1 polymer ?
#
loop_
_entity_poly.entity_id
_entity_poly.type
_entity_poly.pdbx_seq_one_letter_code
_entity_poly.pdbx_strand_id
1 'polypeptide(L)'
;LAFKQESPVLMTTSNSNPVNTANNLDFTEAAEKTVHAVVHVKNTISAKTLNSDKKFFFKGLEPTERIGTGSGVIISADGYIVTNNHVIENSSKLEVTLNNNKTYVAELIGTDANTDIALIKINTKEELAFIPFGDSDNLNIGEWVLAVGNPFNLTSTVTAGIVSAKARDLNEFDGNLQSFIQTDAAVNKGNSGGALVNSKGK
;
A
#
# COMPACT_ATOMS: atom_id res chain seq x y z
N LEU A 1 -62.95 -22.75 -29.22
CA LEU A 1 -61.48 -22.76 -29.43
C LEU A 1 -60.83 -22.62 -28.06
N ALA A 2 -60.32 -23.74 -27.51
CA ALA A 2 -59.63 -23.78 -26.24
C ALA A 2 -58.13 -23.65 -26.51
N PHE A 3 -57.50 -22.61 -25.97
CA PHE A 3 -56.05 -22.46 -25.98
C PHE A 3 -55.44 -23.40 -24.93
N LYS A 4 -54.63 -24.34 -25.40
CA LYS A 4 -53.83 -25.22 -24.57
C LYS A 4 -52.62 -24.45 -24.10
N GLN A 5 -52.53 -24.14 -22.82
CA GLN A 5 -51.41 -23.46 -22.19
C GLN A 5 -50.32 -24.49 -21.94
N GLU A 6 -49.24 -24.44 -22.69
CA GLU A 6 -48.05 -25.24 -22.45
C GLU A 6 -47.22 -24.61 -21.33
N SER A 7 -47.00 -25.37 -20.28
CA SER A 7 -46.12 -24.95 -19.16
C SER A 7 -44.63 -24.98 -19.60
N PRO A 8 -43.81 -24.01 -19.24
CA PRO A 8 -42.39 -24.01 -19.58
C PRO A 8 -41.68 -25.17 -18.86
N VAL A 9 -40.97 -25.97 -19.66
CA VAL A 9 -40.12 -27.05 -19.13
C VAL A 9 -38.83 -26.41 -18.57
N LEU A 10 -38.69 -26.39 -17.25
CA LEU A 10 -37.45 -26.05 -16.57
C LEU A 10 -36.45 -27.21 -16.79
N MET A 11 -35.46 -26.99 -17.66
CA MET A 11 -34.31 -27.89 -17.76
C MET A 11 -33.41 -27.71 -16.55
N THR A 12 -33.47 -28.61 -15.59
CA THR A 12 -32.47 -28.72 -14.55
C THR A 12 -31.32 -29.57 -15.09
N THR A 13 -30.20 -28.93 -15.43
CA THR A 13 -28.95 -29.64 -15.71
C THR A 13 -28.32 -30.04 -14.37
N SER A 14 -28.59 -31.26 -13.92
CA SER A 14 -27.82 -31.89 -12.85
C SER A 14 -26.51 -32.43 -13.42
N ASN A 15 -25.53 -31.55 -13.63
CA ASN A 15 -24.16 -31.98 -13.84
C ASN A 15 -23.44 -31.97 -12.49
N SER A 16 -23.59 -33.05 -11.75
CA SER A 16 -22.74 -33.36 -10.61
C SER A 16 -21.40 -33.93 -11.10
N ASN A 17 -20.62 -33.14 -11.78
CA ASN A 17 -19.19 -33.40 -11.78
C ASN A 17 -18.69 -33.02 -10.38
N PRO A 18 -17.93 -33.91 -9.70
CA PRO A 18 -17.27 -33.51 -8.48
C PRO A 18 -16.38 -32.30 -8.83
N VAL A 19 -16.75 -31.13 -8.33
CA VAL A 19 -15.89 -29.97 -8.38
C VAL A 19 -14.62 -30.41 -7.68
N ASN A 20 -13.60 -30.71 -8.48
CA ASN A 20 -12.25 -30.88 -7.97
C ASN A 20 -11.99 -29.73 -7.00
N THR A 21 -11.59 -30.11 -5.80
CA THR A 21 -11.23 -29.26 -4.68
C THR A 21 -10.83 -27.87 -5.15
N ALA A 22 -11.76 -26.92 -4.96
CA ALA A 22 -11.43 -25.53 -5.10
C ALA A 22 -10.09 -25.32 -4.37
N ASN A 23 -9.06 -24.86 -5.07
CA ASN A 23 -7.91 -24.29 -4.42
C ASN A 23 -8.50 -23.23 -3.51
N ASN A 24 -8.64 -23.54 -2.21
CA ASN A 24 -9.03 -22.56 -1.23
C ASN A 24 -8.03 -21.42 -1.37
N LEU A 25 -8.51 -20.28 -1.84
CA LEU A 25 -7.71 -19.06 -1.91
C LEU A 25 -7.39 -18.69 -0.47
N ASP A 26 -6.23 -19.08 -0.01
CA ASP A 26 -5.71 -18.77 1.31
C ASP A 26 -4.57 -17.77 1.16
N PHE A 27 -4.77 -16.59 1.71
CA PHE A 27 -3.78 -15.51 1.67
C PHE A 27 -2.93 -15.44 2.95
N THR A 28 -3.13 -16.36 3.89
CA THR A 28 -2.47 -16.33 5.20
C THR A 28 -0.96 -16.29 5.06
N GLU A 29 -0.38 -17.18 4.23
CA GLU A 29 1.06 -17.23 4.02
C GLU A 29 1.60 -15.94 3.38
N ALA A 30 0.91 -15.40 2.36
CA ALA A 30 1.31 -14.16 1.72
C ALA A 30 1.22 -12.97 2.69
N ALA A 31 0.15 -12.91 3.49
CA ALA A 31 -0.03 -11.90 4.52
C ALA A 31 1.05 -11.97 5.60
N GLU A 32 1.31 -13.16 6.17
CA GLU A 32 2.34 -13.37 7.20
C GLU A 32 3.72 -12.91 6.74
N LYS A 33 4.12 -13.27 5.53
CA LYS A 33 5.41 -12.83 4.94
C LYS A 33 5.48 -11.32 4.80
N THR A 34 4.36 -10.69 4.42
CA THR A 34 4.34 -9.27 4.06
C THR A 34 4.26 -8.37 5.30
N VAL A 35 3.45 -8.72 6.31
CA VAL A 35 3.23 -7.85 7.47
C VAL A 35 4.50 -7.56 8.28
N HIS A 36 5.50 -8.44 8.22
CA HIS A 36 6.77 -8.22 8.91
C HIS A 36 7.70 -7.24 8.18
N ALA A 37 7.49 -7.04 6.88
CA ALA A 37 8.26 -6.12 6.07
C ALA A 37 7.55 -4.77 5.85
N VAL A 38 6.28 -4.66 6.24
CA VAL A 38 5.53 -3.39 6.17
C VAL A 38 5.61 -2.67 7.51
N VAL A 39 6.02 -1.40 7.46
CA VAL A 39 6.32 -0.57 8.62
C VAL A 39 5.41 0.65 8.70
N HIS A 40 5.26 1.18 9.91
CA HIS A 40 4.63 2.48 10.13
C HIS A 40 5.65 3.59 9.94
N VAL A 41 5.32 4.61 9.13
CA VAL A 41 6.13 5.79 8.90
C VAL A 41 5.45 6.98 9.54
N LYS A 42 6.15 7.66 10.45
CA LYS A 42 5.70 8.89 11.11
C LYS A 42 6.58 10.04 10.67
N ASN A 43 5.93 11.06 10.12
CA ASN A 43 6.53 12.31 9.68
C ASN A 43 6.19 13.43 10.67
N THR A 44 7.18 14.05 11.28
CA THR A 44 7.01 15.25 12.10
C THR A 44 7.45 16.46 11.32
N ILE A 45 6.55 17.43 11.12
CA ILE A 45 6.78 18.67 10.39
C ILE A 45 6.86 19.79 11.44
N SER A 46 8.03 20.42 11.57
CA SER A 46 8.20 21.56 12.47
C SER A 46 7.54 22.82 11.90
N ALA A 47 6.90 23.60 12.75
CA ALA A 47 6.29 24.86 12.36
C ALA A 47 7.31 25.89 11.80
N LYS A 48 8.61 25.68 12.02
CA LYS A 48 9.68 26.50 11.40
C LYS A 48 9.81 26.24 9.89
N THR A 49 9.40 25.07 9.42
CA THR A 49 9.47 24.66 8.01
C THR A 49 8.27 25.18 7.20
N LEU A 50 7.16 25.52 7.86
CA LEU A 50 5.98 26.11 7.23
C LEU A 50 6.27 27.60 6.94
N ASN A 51 6.44 27.91 5.67
CA ASN A 51 6.82 29.17 5.04
C ASN A 51 6.46 30.46 5.80
N SER A 52 7.43 31.39 5.79
CA SER A 52 7.43 32.71 6.40
C SER A 52 6.28 33.65 6.01
N ASP A 53 5.54 33.36 4.94
CA ASP A 53 4.54 34.28 4.38
C ASP A 53 3.22 34.33 5.15
N LYS A 54 2.97 33.37 6.05
CA LYS A 54 1.77 33.35 6.92
C LYS A 54 2.01 33.80 8.37
N LYS A 55 3.23 34.17 8.73
CA LYS A 55 3.58 34.60 10.09
C LYS A 55 2.91 35.89 10.54
N PHE A 56 2.38 36.70 9.63
CA PHE A 56 1.84 38.03 9.97
C PHE A 56 0.43 37.99 10.57
N PHE A 57 -0.33 36.91 10.44
CA PHE A 57 -1.73 36.87 10.88
C PHE A 57 -1.98 36.17 12.22
N PHE A 58 -1.01 35.44 12.78
CA PHE A 58 -1.19 34.70 14.03
C PHE A 58 -0.13 35.05 15.07
N LYS A 59 -0.19 36.27 15.55
CA LYS A 59 0.64 36.74 16.69
C LYS A 59 0.05 36.14 17.99
N GLY A 60 0.60 35.02 18.46
CA GLY A 60 0.21 34.43 19.77
C GLY A 60 -0.09 32.92 19.80
N LEU A 61 0.01 32.20 18.68
CA LEU A 61 -0.07 30.73 18.70
C LEU A 61 1.34 30.14 18.66
N GLU A 62 1.66 29.31 19.65
CA GLU A 62 2.87 28.48 19.64
C GLU A 62 2.91 27.67 18.34
N PRO A 63 4.09 27.53 17.72
CA PRO A 63 4.25 26.75 16.50
C PRO A 63 3.94 25.26 16.79
N THR A 64 2.77 24.83 16.41
CA THR A 64 2.31 23.44 16.57
C THR A 64 3.03 22.54 15.56
N GLU A 65 3.69 21.50 16.03
CA GLU A 65 4.21 20.43 15.18
C GLU A 65 3.02 19.73 14.50
N ARG A 66 3.16 19.43 13.23
CA ARG A 66 2.19 18.59 12.50
C ARG A 66 2.76 17.18 12.36
N ILE A 67 1.92 16.19 12.61
CA ILE A 67 2.27 14.78 12.46
C ILE A 67 1.51 14.24 11.24
N GLY A 68 2.27 13.72 10.28
CA GLY A 68 1.78 12.91 9.18
C GLY A 68 2.11 11.44 9.45
N THR A 69 1.28 10.53 8.97
CA THR A 69 1.52 9.10 9.10
C THR A 69 1.21 8.37 7.80
N GLY A 70 1.94 7.30 7.56
CA GLY A 70 1.76 6.40 6.43
C GLY A 70 2.43 5.06 6.71
N SER A 71 2.65 4.32 5.66
CA SER A 71 3.34 3.03 5.67
C SER A 71 4.63 3.10 4.86
N GLY A 72 5.46 2.10 5.02
CA GLY A 72 6.63 1.88 4.17
C GLY A 72 6.88 0.38 4.02
N VAL A 73 7.68 0.00 3.04
CA VAL A 73 8.04 -1.38 2.75
C VAL A 73 9.54 -1.54 2.86
N ILE A 74 10.01 -2.43 3.72
CA ILE A 74 11.42 -2.81 3.81
C ILE A 74 11.76 -3.63 2.57
N ILE A 75 12.74 -3.17 1.79
CA ILE A 75 13.17 -3.79 0.53
C ILE A 75 14.53 -4.49 0.64
N SER A 76 15.23 -4.32 1.76
CA SER A 76 16.52 -4.97 2.00
C SER A 76 16.78 -5.20 3.50
N ALA A 77 17.51 -6.25 3.81
CA ALA A 77 17.80 -6.64 5.20
C ALA A 77 18.62 -5.60 5.98
N ASP A 78 19.32 -4.71 5.29
CA ASP A 78 20.12 -3.64 5.88
C ASP A 78 19.31 -2.35 6.17
N GLY A 79 18.00 -2.36 5.92
CA GLY A 79 17.05 -1.33 6.38
C GLY A 79 16.70 -0.24 5.39
N TYR A 80 16.83 -0.49 4.07
CA TYR A 80 16.22 0.39 3.08
C TYR A 80 14.71 0.17 3.01
N ILE A 81 13.97 1.27 2.98
CA ILE A 81 12.51 1.30 3.01
C ILE A 81 11.99 2.22 1.91
N VAL A 82 11.07 1.72 1.09
CA VAL A 82 10.34 2.52 0.11
C VAL A 82 9.02 2.98 0.73
N THR A 83 8.67 4.23 0.50
CA THR A 83 7.38 4.82 0.88
C THR A 83 6.93 5.84 -0.18
N ASN A 84 5.79 6.49 -0.01
CA ASN A 84 5.40 7.58 -0.88
C ASN A 84 6.07 8.90 -0.46
N ASN A 85 6.39 9.75 -1.46
CA ASN A 85 6.98 11.07 -1.22
C ASN A 85 6.05 11.95 -0.36
N HIS A 86 4.74 11.97 -0.63
CA HIS A 86 3.80 12.77 0.14
C HIS A 86 3.70 12.36 1.63
N VAL A 87 4.08 11.11 1.99
CA VAL A 87 4.12 10.65 3.39
C VAL A 87 5.26 11.34 4.15
N ILE A 88 6.38 11.63 3.49
CA ILE A 88 7.59 12.14 4.13
C ILE A 88 7.90 13.59 3.80
N GLU A 89 7.10 14.22 2.97
CA GLU A 89 7.30 15.58 2.49
C GLU A 89 7.36 16.59 3.65
N ASN A 90 8.27 17.58 3.52
CA ASN A 90 8.50 18.64 4.51
C ASN A 90 8.87 18.15 5.92
N SER A 91 9.42 16.94 6.03
CA SER A 91 9.80 16.37 7.32
C SER A 91 10.92 17.12 8.00
N SER A 92 10.76 17.37 9.31
CA SER A 92 11.83 17.74 10.21
C SER A 92 12.41 16.54 10.95
N LYS A 93 11.61 15.48 11.08
CA LYS A 93 12.01 14.20 11.68
C LYS A 93 11.17 13.07 11.09
N LEU A 94 11.86 11.99 10.70
CA LEU A 94 11.24 10.74 10.24
C LEU A 94 11.48 9.65 11.27
N GLU A 95 10.43 8.95 11.64
CA GLU A 95 10.46 7.80 12.53
C GLU A 95 9.78 6.60 11.85
N VAL A 96 10.39 5.46 11.93
CA VAL A 96 9.86 4.19 11.42
C VAL A 96 9.64 3.25 12.57
N THR A 97 8.44 2.70 12.69
CA THR A 97 8.14 1.67 13.69
C THR A 97 7.90 0.34 12.97
N LEU A 98 8.67 -0.65 13.37
CA LEU A 98 8.60 -2.02 12.87
C LEU A 98 7.39 -2.77 13.47
N ASN A 99 7.04 -3.90 12.88
CA ASN A 99 5.95 -4.76 13.36
C ASN A 99 6.18 -5.29 14.82
N ASN A 100 7.43 -5.31 15.28
CA ASN A 100 7.78 -5.66 16.68
C ASN A 100 7.70 -4.46 17.64
N ASN A 101 7.09 -3.35 17.23
CA ASN A 101 6.93 -2.08 17.97
C ASN A 101 8.25 -1.34 18.27
N LYS A 102 9.37 -1.71 17.67
CA LYS A 102 10.61 -0.95 17.81
C LYS A 102 10.60 0.23 16.84
N THR A 103 10.96 1.40 17.34
CA THR A 103 10.99 2.64 16.58
C THR A 103 12.42 3.08 16.33
N TYR A 104 12.70 3.47 15.11
CA TYR A 104 14.00 3.96 14.62
C TYR A 104 13.85 5.32 13.98
N VAL A 105 14.87 6.16 14.12
CA VAL A 105 14.98 7.38 13.31
C VAL A 105 15.39 6.96 11.90
N ALA A 106 14.70 7.49 10.90
CA ALA A 106 15.02 7.21 9.51
C ALA A 106 15.70 8.41 8.85
N GLU A 107 16.63 8.11 7.94
CA GLU A 107 17.31 9.06 7.08
C GLU A 107 16.65 9.07 5.70
N LEU A 108 16.47 10.25 5.13
CA LEU A 108 16.01 10.38 3.74
C LEU A 108 17.20 10.15 2.81
N ILE A 109 17.08 9.14 1.94
CA ILE A 109 18.11 8.82 0.94
C ILE A 109 17.81 9.50 -0.39
N GLY A 110 16.55 9.54 -0.80
CA GLY A 110 16.14 10.19 -2.03
C GLY A 110 14.64 10.22 -2.21
N THR A 111 14.17 11.12 -3.07
CA THR A 111 12.74 11.23 -3.45
C THR A 111 12.61 11.50 -4.93
N ASP A 112 11.49 11.07 -5.47
CA ASP A 112 10.95 11.53 -6.75
C ASP A 112 9.51 11.98 -6.56
N ALA A 113 9.30 13.29 -6.58
CA ALA A 113 7.98 13.88 -6.40
C ALA A 113 7.04 13.60 -7.59
N ASN A 114 7.59 13.35 -8.79
CA ASN A 114 6.77 13.08 -9.98
C ASN A 114 6.12 11.71 -9.91
N THR A 115 6.84 10.71 -9.41
CA THR A 115 6.33 9.34 -9.23
C THR A 115 5.77 9.10 -7.84
N ASP A 116 5.82 10.11 -6.94
CA ASP A 116 5.44 10.00 -5.54
C ASP A 116 6.16 8.87 -4.79
N ILE A 117 7.45 8.67 -5.08
CA ILE A 117 8.29 7.66 -4.44
C ILE A 117 9.36 8.31 -3.57
N ALA A 118 9.62 7.71 -2.40
CA ALA A 118 10.71 8.07 -1.52
C ALA A 118 11.45 6.82 -1.02
N LEU A 119 12.76 6.94 -0.86
CA LEU A 119 13.64 5.95 -0.25
C LEU A 119 14.17 6.52 1.06
N ILE A 120 13.93 5.81 2.15
CA ILE A 120 14.44 6.12 3.47
C ILE A 120 15.25 4.95 4.03
N LYS A 121 16.07 5.21 5.04
CA LYS A 121 16.97 4.22 5.65
C LYS A 121 16.86 4.25 7.16
N ILE A 122 16.75 3.10 7.78
CA ILE A 122 16.95 2.92 9.22
C ILE A 122 18.26 2.18 9.50
N ASN A 123 18.91 2.52 10.60
CA ASN A 123 20.11 1.83 11.07
C ASN A 123 19.75 0.93 12.23
N THR A 124 19.87 -0.38 12.03
CA THR A 124 19.61 -1.40 13.06
C THR A 124 20.66 -2.50 12.99
N LYS A 125 20.85 -3.20 14.12
CA LYS A 125 21.68 -4.41 14.19
C LYS A 125 20.86 -5.69 14.01
N GLU A 126 19.54 -5.56 13.93
CA GLU A 126 18.63 -6.69 13.73
C GLU A 126 18.55 -7.02 12.25
N GLU A 127 18.46 -8.30 11.94
CA GLU A 127 18.12 -8.76 10.61
C GLU A 127 16.65 -8.47 10.34
N LEU A 128 16.38 -7.70 9.29
CA LEU A 128 15.04 -7.27 8.95
C LEU A 128 14.40 -8.20 7.90
N ALA A 129 13.14 -8.55 8.14
CA ALA A 129 12.32 -9.12 7.08
C ALA A 129 12.11 -8.08 5.98
N PHE A 130 12.22 -8.47 4.72
CA PHE A 130 12.03 -7.61 3.57
C PHE A 130 11.26 -8.31 2.46
N ILE A 131 10.66 -7.52 1.57
CA ILE A 131 9.94 -8.02 0.39
C ILE A 131 10.75 -7.67 -0.86
N PRO A 132 11.11 -8.64 -1.70
CA PRO A 132 11.71 -8.36 -3.00
C PRO A 132 10.65 -7.77 -3.94
N PHE A 133 11.09 -6.92 -4.88
CA PHE A 133 10.23 -6.43 -5.93
C PHE A 133 9.68 -7.58 -6.79
N GLY A 134 8.38 -7.54 -7.06
CA GLY A 134 7.74 -8.36 -8.07
C GLY A 134 7.94 -7.78 -9.47
N ASP A 135 7.62 -8.58 -10.48
CA ASP A 135 7.58 -8.15 -11.87
C ASP A 135 6.14 -7.75 -12.24
N SER A 136 5.88 -6.44 -12.25
CA SER A 136 4.55 -5.91 -12.57
C SER A 136 4.17 -6.07 -14.04
N ASP A 137 5.14 -6.26 -14.95
CA ASP A 137 4.86 -6.45 -16.37
C ASP A 137 4.20 -7.80 -16.63
N ASN A 138 4.52 -8.81 -15.83
CA ASN A 138 3.94 -10.15 -15.90
C ASN A 138 2.62 -10.30 -15.13
N LEU A 139 2.16 -9.27 -14.42
CA LEU A 139 0.90 -9.29 -13.70
C LEU A 139 -0.28 -9.26 -14.68
N ASN A 140 -1.33 -10.06 -14.45
CA ASN A 140 -2.51 -10.12 -15.32
C ASN A 140 -3.73 -9.50 -14.63
N ILE A 141 -4.64 -8.92 -15.44
CA ILE A 141 -5.95 -8.45 -14.96
C ILE A 141 -6.71 -9.67 -14.42
N GLY A 142 -7.34 -9.51 -13.26
CA GLY A 142 -8.03 -10.58 -12.55
C GLY A 142 -7.15 -11.38 -11.56
N GLU A 143 -5.83 -11.19 -11.54
CA GLU A 143 -4.97 -11.79 -10.53
C GLU A 143 -5.26 -11.20 -9.14
N TRP A 144 -5.22 -12.06 -8.12
CA TRP A 144 -5.38 -11.66 -6.74
C TRP A 144 -4.18 -10.90 -6.22
N VAL A 145 -4.47 -9.80 -5.53
CA VAL A 145 -3.47 -8.96 -4.86
C VAL A 145 -3.92 -8.61 -3.44
N LEU A 146 -2.94 -8.38 -2.58
CA LEU A 146 -3.13 -7.92 -1.21
C LEU A 146 -2.52 -6.52 -1.07
N ALA A 147 -3.30 -5.57 -0.57
CA ALA A 147 -2.78 -4.29 -0.13
C ALA A 147 -2.50 -4.37 1.38
N VAL A 148 -1.25 -4.10 1.75
CA VAL A 148 -0.77 -4.22 3.13
C VAL A 148 -0.20 -2.89 3.59
N GLY A 149 -0.70 -2.39 4.72
CA GLY A 149 -0.25 -1.16 5.35
C GLY A 149 -0.15 -1.30 6.86
N ASN A 150 0.49 -0.32 7.51
CA ASN A 150 0.57 -0.21 8.97
C ASN A 150 0.16 1.21 9.41
N PRO A 151 -1.14 1.56 9.30
CA PRO A 151 -1.59 2.95 9.43
C PRO A 151 -1.47 3.54 10.84
N PHE A 152 -1.58 2.72 11.89
CA PHE A 152 -1.78 3.20 13.26
C PHE A 152 -0.73 2.71 14.25
N ASN A 153 0.34 2.10 13.78
CA ASN A 153 1.40 1.55 14.64
C ASN A 153 0.90 0.50 15.67
N LEU A 154 -0.19 -0.19 15.37
CA LEU A 154 -0.75 -1.22 16.23
C LEU A 154 -0.60 -2.61 15.60
N THR A 155 -1.21 -2.78 14.44
CA THR A 155 -1.16 -4.02 13.64
C THR A 155 -1.22 -3.66 12.16
N SER A 156 -0.50 -4.42 11.34
CA SER A 156 -0.62 -4.30 9.89
C SER A 156 -2.04 -4.63 9.45
N THR A 157 -2.56 -3.85 8.51
CA THR A 157 -3.86 -4.08 7.89
C THR A 157 -3.63 -4.72 6.54
N VAL A 158 -4.37 -5.79 6.25
CA VAL A 158 -4.33 -6.52 4.99
C VAL A 158 -5.71 -6.49 4.36
N THR A 159 -5.80 -6.07 3.11
CA THR A 159 -7.02 -6.14 2.30
C THR A 159 -6.73 -6.90 1.01
N ALA A 160 -7.71 -7.66 0.50
CA ALA A 160 -7.58 -8.43 -0.72
C ALA A 160 -8.49 -7.88 -1.81
N GLY A 161 -8.04 -7.99 -3.04
CA GLY A 161 -8.77 -7.64 -4.24
C GLY A 161 -8.09 -8.24 -5.46
N ILE A 162 -8.46 -7.76 -6.64
CA ILE A 162 -7.85 -8.21 -7.90
C ILE A 162 -7.19 -7.04 -8.62
N VAL A 163 -6.34 -7.35 -9.58
CA VAL A 163 -5.88 -6.38 -10.57
C VAL A 163 -7.05 -6.03 -11.48
N SER A 164 -7.59 -4.83 -11.36
CA SER A 164 -8.73 -4.36 -12.15
C SER A 164 -8.30 -3.79 -13.50
N ALA A 165 -7.13 -3.16 -13.57
CA ALA A 165 -6.51 -2.67 -14.80
C ALA A 165 -5.00 -2.53 -14.63
N LYS A 166 -4.28 -2.47 -15.77
CA LYS A 166 -2.84 -2.22 -15.83
C LYS A 166 -2.55 -1.06 -16.77
N ALA A 167 -1.38 -0.46 -16.61
CA ALA A 167 -0.87 0.60 -17.48
C ALA A 167 -1.87 1.76 -17.68
N ARG A 168 -2.62 2.09 -16.61
CA ARG A 168 -3.47 3.27 -16.63
C ARG A 168 -2.63 4.51 -16.44
N ASP A 169 -2.55 5.31 -17.48
CA ASP A 169 -2.03 6.67 -17.39
C ASP A 169 -3.15 7.55 -16.80
N LEU A 170 -2.93 8.11 -15.61
CA LEU A 170 -3.88 9.00 -14.95
C LEU A 170 -3.60 10.49 -15.29
N ASN A 171 -2.48 10.78 -15.94
CA ASN A 171 -2.02 12.15 -16.25
C ASN A 171 -1.91 12.38 -17.76
N GLU A 172 -3.04 12.34 -18.48
CA GLU A 172 -3.09 12.63 -19.93
C GLU A 172 -2.58 14.04 -20.31
N PHE A 173 -2.38 14.93 -19.32
CA PHE A 173 -2.10 16.35 -19.59
C PHE A 173 -0.66 16.81 -19.29
N ASP A 174 0.14 16.05 -18.53
CA ASP A 174 1.48 16.52 -18.07
C ASP A 174 2.68 15.91 -18.79
N GLY A 175 2.46 15.03 -19.77
CA GLY A 175 3.55 14.43 -20.57
C GLY A 175 4.44 13.42 -19.78
N ASN A 176 4.15 13.15 -18.52
CA ASN A 176 4.79 12.12 -17.72
C ASN A 176 3.97 10.82 -17.83
N LEU A 177 4.49 9.86 -18.59
CA LEU A 177 3.89 8.52 -18.68
C LEU A 177 4.05 7.80 -17.34
N GLN A 178 3.00 7.81 -16.53
CA GLN A 178 2.94 7.01 -15.30
C GLN A 178 2.01 5.83 -15.53
N SER A 179 2.55 4.63 -15.35
CA SER A 179 1.79 3.39 -15.50
C SER A 179 1.38 2.87 -14.12
N PHE A 180 0.07 2.92 -13.83
CA PHE A 180 -0.49 2.47 -12.56
C PHE A 180 -1.17 1.10 -12.68
N ILE A 181 -1.10 0.33 -11.59
CA ILE A 181 -1.93 -0.85 -11.37
C ILE A 181 -3.18 -0.39 -10.62
N GLN A 182 -4.35 -0.64 -11.21
CA GLN A 182 -5.62 -0.43 -10.53
C GLN A 182 -6.05 -1.72 -9.83
N THR A 183 -6.50 -1.61 -8.58
CA THR A 183 -7.07 -2.72 -7.81
C THR A 183 -8.34 -2.29 -7.10
N ASP A 184 -9.21 -3.24 -6.78
CA ASP A 184 -10.37 -3.07 -5.90
C ASP A 184 -10.09 -3.50 -4.45
N ALA A 185 -8.86 -3.92 -4.14
CA ALA A 185 -8.40 -4.06 -2.76
C ALA A 185 -8.56 -2.71 -2.03
N ALA A 186 -9.17 -2.73 -0.84
CA ALA A 186 -9.45 -1.49 -0.12
C ALA A 186 -8.15 -0.77 0.30
N VAL A 187 -7.94 0.44 -0.23
CA VAL A 187 -6.85 1.33 0.14
C VAL A 187 -7.42 2.52 0.90
N ASN A 188 -6.99 2.69 2.14
CA ASN A 188 -7.44 3.73 3.04
C ASN A 188 -6.27 4.63 3.48
N LYS A 189 -6.60 5.78 4.13
CA LYS A 189 -5.58 6.63 4.75
C LYS A 189 -4.70 5.82 5.70
N GLY A 190 -3.39 5.96 5.54
CA GLY A 190 -2.39 5.23 6.30
C GLY A 190 -1.80 4.00 5.58
N ASN A 191 -2.47 3.45 4.54
CA ASN A 191 -1.87 2.44 3.67
C ASN A 191 -0.90 3.06 2.64
N SER A 192 -0.95 4.39 2.44
CA SER A 192 -0.02 5.11 1.55
C SER A 192 1.43 4.74 1.86
N GLY A 193 2.20 4.33 0.87
CA GLY A 193 3.56 3.81 1.01
C GLY A 193 3.66 2.34 1.41
N GLY A 194 2.54 1.66 1.64
CA GLY A 194 2.47 0.22 1.90
C GLY A 194 2.67 -0.64 0.65
N ALA A 195 2.64 -1.96 0.84
CA ALA A 195 2.86 -2.92 -0.23
C ALA A 195 1.58 -3.29 -0.97
N LEU A 196 1.69 -3.49 -2.28
CA LEU A 196 0.74 -4.27 -3.06
C LEU A 196 1.47 -5.55 -3.50
N VAL A 197 1.02 -6.70 -3.04
CA VAL A 197 1.68 -7.98 -3.31
C VAL A 197 0.72 -8.98 -3.94
N ASN A 198 1.27 -9.91 -4.70
CA ASN A 198 0.51 -11.05 -5.24
C ASN A 198 0.24 -12.11 -4.16
N SER A 199 -0.45 -13.20 -4.53
CA SER A 199 -0.75 -14.34 -3.64
C SER A 199 0.49 -15.08 -3.10
N LYS A 200 1.70 -14.74 -3.59
CA LYS A 200 2.98 -15.31 -3.13
C LYS A 200 3.74 -14.36 -2.20
N GLY A 201 3.18 -13.17 -1.92
CA GLY A 201 3.83 -12.14 -1.08
C GLY A 201 4.99 -11.42 -1.79
N LYS A 202 4.88 -11.20 -3.12
CA LYS A 202 5.86 -10.48 -3.93
C LYS A 202 5.21 -9.32 -4.64
#